data_65107c06b2fdad730f915b66d2fd5dd0
#
_entry.id   65107c06b2fdad730f915b66d2fd5dd0
#
_cell.length_a   1.000
_cell.length_b   1.000
_cell.length_c   1.000
_cell.angle_alpha   90.00
_cell.angle_beta   90.00
_cell.angle_gamma   90.00
#
_symmetry.space_group_name_H-M   'P 1'
#
loop_
_entity.id
_entity.type
_entity.pdbx_description
1 polymer ?
#
loop_
_entity_poly.entity_id
_entity_poly.type
_entity_poly.pdbx_seq_one_letter_code
_entity_poly.pdbx_strand_id
1 'polypeptide(L)'
;MTRSLLFLAALLASPAKAQAFPVTVQSCDREITVEAPPRRAVSNDVNLTEMMLALGLQDRMAGHTGISDARTVHGPLQAALAEIPELSPRYPGREVLLGANADFYFAGWNYGMSIGGEVTPDRLAPFGITVYELAESCIHVMEKPRASLDDLYTDIRNLGAIFGVSERAEALIAGWRAELAALSDAIGTGTPPRVFVYDSGEDTPYTAGRYAMPTALIEAAGGVNIMQDFGKSWAMIGWEEVIARDPEVIVIVDYGEVTAAQKRDFLTSNPALAGLTAIREDNFVILDYVAATPGPRNIEAVGLLARAFAGAVE
;
A
#
# COMPACT_ATOMS: atom_id res chain seq x y z
N MET A 1 -15.38 43.96 47.58
CA MET A 1 -15.17 44.30 46.13
C MET A 1 -13.91 43.58 45.65
N THR A 2 -14.06 42.36 45.13
CA THR A 2 -12.95 41.51 44.69
C THR A 2 -12.90 41.57 43.16
N ARG A 3 -11.84 42.16 42.60
CA ARG A 3 -11.59 42.23 41.15
C ARG A 3 -10.92 40.93 40.70
N SER A 4 -11.65 40.09 39.94
CA SER A 4 -11.08 38.96 39.22
C SER A 4 -10.34 39.45 37.96
N LEU A 5 -9.03 39.23 37.91
CA LEU A 5 -8.23 39.40 36.71
C LEU A 5 -8.37 38.12 35.84
N LEU A 6 -9.02 38.23 34.71
CA LEU A 6 -8.97 37.20 33.64
C LEU A 6 -7.62 37.34 32.90
N PHE A 7 -6.77 36.32 33.05
CA PHE A 7 -5.59 36.17 32.20
C PHE A 7 -6.03 35.54 30.86
N LEU A 8 -5.99 36.32 29.80
CA LEU A 8 -6.19 35.87 28.44
C LEU A 8 -4.84 35.29 27.94
N ALA A 9 -4.70 33.96 27.92
CA ALA A 9 -3.54 33.30 27.33
C ALA A 9 -3.67 33.37 25.80
N ALA A 10 -2.88 34.25 25.19
CA ALA A 10 -2.71 34.28 23.73
C ALA A 10 -1.91 33.08 23.30
N LEU A 11 -2.55 32.11 22.63
CA LEU A 11 -1.84 31.04 21.88
C LEU A 11 -1.09 31.71 20.71
N LEU A 12 0.21 31.84 20.86
CA LEU A 12 1.11 32.19 19.75
C LEU A 12 1.19 30.98 18.80
N ALA A 13 0.41 31.00 17.73
CA ALA A 13 0.61 30.08 16.62
C ALA A 13 1.97 30.40 15.98
N SER A 14 2.95 29.51 16.15
CA SER A 14 4.22 29.60 15.41
C SER A 14 3.91 29.54 13.93
N PRO A 15 4.46 30.43 13.09
CA PRO A 15 4.29 30.32 11.64
C PRO A 15 4.91 29.03 11.15
N ALA A 16 4.11 28.20 10.47
CA ALA A 16 4.62 27.02 9.78
C ALA A 16 5.74 27.48 8.84
N LYS A 17 6.95 26.92 8.97
CA LYS A 17 8.05 27.21 8.06
C LYS A 17 7.69 26.65 6.70
N ALA A 18 7.52 27.52 5.70
CA ALA A 18 7.36 27.08 4.32
C ALA A 18 8.60 26.25 3.94
N GLN A 19 8.38 25.07 3.41
CA GLN A 19 9.47 24.19 2.93
C GLN A 19 10.21 24.90 1.80
N ALA A 20 11.56 24.90 1.88
CA ALA A 20 12.39 25.49 0.84
C ALA A 20 12.54 24.51 -0.34
N PHE A 21 12.49 25.03 -1.57
CA PHE A 21 12.79 24.33 -2.81
C PHE A 21 14.11 24.87 -3.39
N PRO A 22 14.86 24.07 -4.19
CA PRO A 22 14.55 22.72 -4.66
C PRO A 22 14.62 21.66 -3.56
N VAL A 23 13.92 20.55 -3.77
CA VAL A 23 13.92 19.37 -2.90
C VAL A 23 14.42 18.16 -3.70
N THR A 24 15.35 17.41 -3.11
CA THR A 24 15.84 16.15 -3.69
C THR A 24 15.41 14.98 -2.81
N VAL A 25 14.83 13.94 -3.43
CA VAL A 25 14.43 12.70 -2.77
C VAL A 25 14.95 11.49 -3.55
N GLN A 26 15.11 10.37 -2.85
CA GLN A 26 15.42 9.09 -3.50
C GLN A 26 14.13 8.46 -4.05
N SER A 27 14.17 8.03 -5.32
CA SER A 27 13.12 7.30 -6.03
C SER A 27 13.75 6.04 -6.63
N CYS A 28 13.53 4.90 -6.00
CA CYS A 28 14.26 3.65 -6.28
C CYS A 28 15.78 3.85 -6.30
N ASP A 29 16.44 3.57 -7.43
CA ASP A 29 17.89 3.74 -7.62
C ASP A 29 18.28 5.14 -8.13
N ARG A 30 17.32 6.09 -8.24
CA ARG A 30 17.51 7.43 -8.80
C ARG A 30 17.27 8.50 -7.75
N GLU A 31 18.04 9.59 -7.82
CA GLU A 31 17.68 10.84 -7.17
C GLU A 31 16.82 11.69 -8.11
N ILE A 32 15.73 12.23 -7.59
CA ILE A 32 14.89 13.20 -8.28
C ILE A 32 14.91 14.54 -7.56
N THR A 33 15.13 15.61 -8.30
CA THR A 33 15.09 16.98 -7.78
C THR A 33 13.86 17.70 -8.33
N VAL A 34 13.10 18.31 -7.43
CA VAL A 34 11.87 19.06 -7.74
C VAL A 34 12.09 20.52 -7.39
N GLU A 35 12.04 21.37 -8.40
CA GLU A 35 12.32 22.82 -8.26
C GLU A 35 11.17 23.59 -7.58
N ALA A 36 9.94 23.06 -7.65
CA ALA A 36 8.74 23.61 -7.03
C ALA A 36 7.69 22.50 -6.86
N PRO A 37 6.75 22.61 -5.91
CA PRO A 37 5.69 21.62 -5.76
C PRO A 37 4.91 21.39 -7.05
N PRO A 38 4.71 20.12 -7.46
CA PRO A 38 3.90 19.80 -8.64
C PRO A 38 2.47 20.36 -8.52
N ARG A 39 1.87 20.67 -9.66
CA ARG A 39 0.52 21.27 -9.73
C ARG A 39 -0.48 20.43 -10.48
N ARG A 40 0.01 19.48 -11.26
CA ARG A 40 -0.81 18.62 -12.13
C ARG A 40 -0.34 17.17 -12.02
N ALA A 41 -0.37 16.66 -10.80
CA ALA A 41 0.02 15.28 -10.52
C ALA A 41 -1.01 14.29 -11.05
N VAL A 42 -0.53 13.16 -11.54
CA VAL A 42 -1.34 11.98 -11.82
C VAL A 42 -0.84 10.84 -10.95
N SER A 43 -1.75 10.13 -10.29
CA SER A 43 -1.46 8.88 -9.58
C SER A 43 -2.01 7.68 -10.33
N ASN A 44 -1.36 6.54 -10.22
CA ASN A 44 -1.88 5.29 -10.74
C ASN A 44 -2.31 4.37 -9.62
N ASP A 45 -3.43 3.65 -9.85
CA ASP A 45 -4.02 2.72 -8.90
C ASP A 45 -4.62 3.38 -7.65
N VAL A 46 -5.51 2.67 -6.98
CA VAL A 46 -6.27 3.20 -5.84
C VAL A 46 -5.39 3.46 -4.63
N ASN A 47 -4.46 2.55 -4.30
CA ASN A 47 -3.59 2.66 -3.14
C ASN A 47 -2.62 3.84 -3.22
N LEU A 48 -2.04 4.13 -4.40
CA LEU A 48 -1.20 5.30 -4.61
C LEU A 48 -2.01 6.60 -4.56
N THR A 49 -3.22 6.56 -5.14
CA THR A 49 -4.15 7.69 -5.08
C THR A 49 -4.55 7.98 -3.64
N GLU A 50 -4.81 6.96 -2.82
CA GLU A 50 -5.10 7.14 -1.39
C GLU A 50 -3.93 7.78 -0.61
N MET A 51 -2.67 7.49 -0.96
CA MET A 51 -1.52 8.19 -0.36
C MET A 51 -1.55 9.69 -0.65
N MET A 52 -1.87 10.07 -1.90
CA MET A 52 -2.01 11.48 -2.29
C MET A 52 -3.14 12.16 -1.51
N LEU A 53 -4.29 11.49 -1.37
CA LEU A 53 -5.45 11.98 -0.63
C LEU A 53 -5.17 12.09 0.87
N ALA A 54 -4.49 11.12 1.47
CA ALA A 54 -4.09 11.17 2.88
C ALA A 54 -3.19 12.37 3.19
N LEU A 55 -2.37 12.76 2.23
CA LEU A 55 -1.55 13.98 2.28
C LEU A 55 -2.34 15.27 1.95
N GLY A 56 -3.63 15.19 1.60
CA GLY A 56 -4.48 16.33 1.25
C GLY A 56 -4.08 17.01 -0.06
N LEU A 57 -3.66 16.22 -1.04
CA LEU A 57 -3.11 16.71 -2.30
C LEU A 57 -4.13 16.73 -3.45
N GLN A 58 -5.43 16.52 -3.18
CA GLN A 58 -6.48 16.50 -4.21
C GLN A 58 -6.44 17.72 -5.14
N ASP A 59 -6.21 18.92 -4.61
CA ASP A 59 -6.11 20.16 -5.39
C ASP A 59 -4.84 20.25 -6.27
N ARG A 60 -3.92 19.30 -6.10
CA ARG A 60 -2.68 19.18 -6.89
C ARG A 60 -2.78 18.11 -7.95
N MET A 61 -3.88 17.34 -7.98
CA MET A 61 -4.06 16.23 -8.89
C MET A 61 -4.76 16.67 -10.17
N ALA A 62 -4.19 16.33 -11.31
CA ALA A 62 -4.85 16.45 -12.61
C ALA A 62 -5.80 15.28 -12.85
N GLY A 63 -5.58 14.14 -12.19
CA GLY A 63 -6.41 12.96 -12.30
C GLY A 63 -5.74 11.72 -11.72
N HIS A 64 -6.44 10.60 -11.88
CA HIS A 64 -5.94 9.26 -11.55
C HIS A 64 -6.12 8.29 -12.71
N THR A 65 -5.41 7.17 -12.65
CA THR A 65 -5.47 6.08 -13.64
C THR A 65 -5.45 4.72 -12.95
N GLY A 66 -5.80 3.66 -13.66
CA GLY A 66 -5.62 2.27 -13.18
C GLY A 66 -6.65 1.78 -12.17
N ILE A 67 -7.71 2.52 -11.88
CA ILE A 67 -8.77 2.12 -10.95
C ILE A 67 -9.91 1.50 -11.76
N SER A 68 -9.79 0.22 -12.10
CA SER A 68 -10.75 -0.48 -12.95
C SER A 68 -11.88 -1.18 -12.19
N ASP A 69 -11.72 -1.39 -10.88
CA ASP A 69 -12.72 -2.06 -10.04
C ASP A 69 -13.25 -1.12 -8.96
N ALA A 70 -14.50 -0.69 -9.13
CA ALA A 70 -15.19 0.19 -8.18
C ALA A 70 -15.35 -0.45 -6.78
N ARG A 71 -15.26 -1.78 -6.65
CA ARG A 71 -15.32 -2.48 -5.36
C ARG A 71 -14.11 -2.18 -4.48
N THR A 72 -13.01 -1.73 -5.08
CA THR A 72 -11.79 -1.38 -4.32
C THR A 72 -11.87 -0.01 -3.66
N VAL A 73 -12.88 0.80 -4.01
CA VAL A 73 -13.04 2.17 -3.51
C VAL A 73 -14.25 2.26 -2.59
N HIS A 74 -14.02 2.34 -1.30
CA HIS A 74 -15.06 2.52 -0.29
C HIS A 74 -14.57 3.38 0.88
N GLY A 75 -15.53 3.74 1.73
CA GLY A 75 -15.26 4.56 2.91
C GLY A 75 -15.05 6.06 2.58
N PRO A 76 -14.39 6.80 3.47
CA PRO A 76 -14.25 8.26 3.34
C PRO A 76 -13.54 8.73 2.07
N LEU A 77 -12.66 7.89 1.50
CA LEU A 77 -11.88 8.23 0.31
C LEU A 77 -12.70 8.15 -0.98
N GLN A 78 -13.83 7.42 -0.99
CA GLN A 78 -14.70 7.34 -2.15
C GLN A 78 -15.23 8.72 -2.58
N ALA A 79 -15.64 9.55 -1.63
CA ALA A 79 -16.12 10.89 -1.92
C ALA A 79 -15.01 11.80 -2.46
N ALA A 80 -13.80 11.72 -1.87
CA ALA A 80 -12.66 12.50 -2.33
C ALA A 80 -12.18 12.05 -3.73
N LEU A 81 -12.20 10.75 -4.01
CA LEU A 81 -11.84 10.22 -5.32
C LEU A 81 -12.83 10.66 -6.42
N ALA A 82 -14.12 10.75 -6.10
CA ALA A 82 -15.14 11.19 -7.06
C ALA A 82 -14.96 12.63 -7.55
N GLU A 83 -14.20 13.45 -6.83
CA GLU A 83 -13.88 14.83 -7.22
C GLU A 83 -12.64 14.91 -8.14
N ILE A 84 -11.88 13.81 -8.28
CA ILE A 84 -10.65 13.76 -9.07
C ILE A 84 -10.95 13.11 -10.43
N PRO A 85 -10.58 13.73 -11.56
CA PRO A 85 -10.84 13.17 -12.88
C PRO A 85 -10.24 11.78 -13.07
N GLU A 86 -11.02 10.80 -13.49
CA GLU A 86 -10.52 9.55 -14.02
C GLU A 86 -10.02 9.78 -15.45
N LEU A 87 -8.70 9.62 -15.64
CA LEU A 87 -8.07 9.80 -16.96
C LEU A 87 -8.06 8.50 -17.76
N SER A 88 -7.98 7.36 -17.08
CA SER A 88 -8.04 6.03 -17.67
C SER A 88 -8.38 4.99 -16.59
N PRO A 89 -9.32 4.06 -16.85
CA PRO A 89 -9.58 2.95 -15.93
C PRO A 89 -8.48 1.88 -15.93
N ARG A 90 -7.52 1.97 -16.85
CA ARG A 90 -6.35 1.09 -16.97
C ARG A 90 -5.07 1.89 -16.79
N TYR A 91 -3.94 1.19 -16.73
CA TYR A 91 -2.62 1.82 -16.74
C TYR A 91 -2.49 2.73 -17.95
N PRO A 92 -1.99 3.96 -17.78
CA PRO A 92 -2.01 4.96 -18.83
C PRO A 92 -0.95 4.66 -19.89
N GLY A 93 -1.28 4.99 -21.14
CA GLY A 93 -0.26 5.29 -22.12
C GLY A 93 0.31 6.70 -21.90
N ARG A 94 1.43 7.00 -22.50
CA ARG A 94 2.07 8.32 -22.43
C ARG A 94 1.15 9.45 -22.86
N GLU A 95 0.32 9.22 -23.87
CA GLU A 95 -0.65 10.18 -24.41
C GLU A 95 -1.67 10.66 -23.37
N VAL A 96 -2.08 9.78 -22.45
CA VAL A 96 -3.01 10.11 -21.36
C VAL A 96 -2.37 11.13 -20.43
N LEU A 97 -1.09 10.91 -20.04
CA LEU A 97 -0.36 11.83 -19.16
C LEU A 97 -0.09 13.18 -19.84
N LEU A 98 0.28 13.17 -21.12
CA LEU A 98 0.48 14.39 -21.92
C LEU A 98 -0.81 15.15 -22.10
N GLY A 99 -1.92 14.46 -22.40
CA GLY A 99 -3.26 15.06 -22.55
C GLY A 99 -3.76 15.72 -21.27
N ALA A 100 -3.39 15.17 -20.11
CA ALA A 100 -3.66 15.77 -18.81
C ALA A 100 -2.72 16.94 -18.48
N ASN A 101 -1.73 17.27 -19.31
CA ASN A 101 -0.63 18.19 -19.01
C ASN A 101 0.00 17.88 -17.64
N ALA A 102 0.27 16.61 -17.37
CA ALA A 102 0.88 16.19 -16.12
C ALA A 102 2.29 16.77 -15.99
N ASP A 103 2.64 17.25 -14.80
CA ASP A 103 4.01 17.64 -14.42
C ASP A 103 4.65 16.63 -13.46
N PHE A 104 3.82 15.71 -12.91
CA PHE A 104 4.26 14.69 -11.97
C PHE A 104 3.42 13.41 -12.16
N TYR A 105 4.07 12.27 -12.05
CA TYR A 105 3.42 10.96 -12.10
C TYR A 105 3.89 10.11 -10.92
N PHE A 106 2.95 9.70 -10.07
CA PHE A 106 3.18 8.75 -8.99
C PHE A 106 2.70 7.38 -9.42
N ALA A 107 3.63 6.46 -9.61
CA ALA A 107 3.38 5.11 -10.07
C ALA A 107 4.44 4.15 -9.50
N GLY A 108 4.27 2.86 -9.72
CA GLY A 108 5.25 1.85 -9.36
C GLY A 108 5.50 0.87 -10.51
N TRP A 109 6.53 0.10 -10.40
CA TRP A 109 6.80 -1.02 -11.28
C TRP A 109 5.74 -2.09 -11.03
N ASN A 110 4.96 -2.42 -12.07
CA ASN A 110 3.70 -3.19 -12.03
C ASN A 110 2.53 -2.47 -11.34
N TYR A 111 2.68 -1.16 -11.05
CA TYR A 111 1.63 -0.27 -10.58
C TYR A 111 1.59 0.99 -11.48
N GLY A 112 1.32 0.81 -12.77
CA GLY A 112 1.26 1.89 -13.75
C GLY A 112 2.49 2.01 -14.65
N MET A 113 3.58 1.32 -14.31
CA MET A 113 4.79 1.21 -15.13
C MET A 113 5.20 -0.24 -15.32
N SER A 114 5.93 -0.52 -16.38
CA SER A 114 6.51 -1.85 -16.65
C SER A 114 7.91 -1.72 -17.23
N ILE A 115 8.78 -2.70 -16.94
CA ILE A 115 10.14 -2.77 -17.47
C ILE A 115 10.07 -2.79 -19.01
N GLY A 116 10.78 -1.85 -19.66
CA GLY A 116 10.78 -1.71 -21.12
C GLY A 116 9.52 -1.07 -21.72
N GLY A 117 8.53 -0.72 -20.88
CA GLY A 117 7.28 -0.06 -21.29
C GLY A 117 7.48 1.38 -21.78
N GLU A 118 6.39 1.99 -22.27
CA GLU A 118 6.40 3.38 -22.76
C GLU A 118 6.29 4.42 -21.64
N VAL A 119 5.75 4.04 -20.51
CA VAL A 119 5.59 4.89 -19.32
C VAL A 119 6.63 4.48 -18.30
N THR A 120 7.77 5.18 -18.34
CA THR A 120 8.91 5.00 -17.41
C THR A 120 9.53 6.36 -17.12
N PRO A 121 10.30 6.52 -16.04
CA PRO A 121 10.95 7.78 -15.70
C PRO A 121 11.71 8.41 -16.87
N ASP A 122 12.59 7.63 -17.52
CA ASP A 122 13.44 8.13 -18.61
C ASP A 122 12.63 8.53 -19.85
N ARG A 123 11.50 7.86 -20.10
CA ARG A 123 10.65 8.14 -21.26
C ARG A 123 9.71 9.32 -21.03
N LEU A 124 9.42 9.67 -19.79
CA LEU A 124 8.57 10.80 -19.42
C LEU A 124 9.37 12.08 -19.15
N ALA A 125 10.63 11.98 -18.72
CA ALA A 125 11.50 13.12 -18.44
C ALA A 125 11.63 14.14 -19.61
N PRO A 126 11.74 13.73 -20.90
CA PRO A 126 11.80 14.67 -22.02
C PRO A 126 10.55 15.55 -22.19
N PHE A 127 9.43 15.15 -21.58
CA PHE A 127 8.16 15.87 -21.60
C PHE A 127 7.95 16.74 -20.34
N GLY A 128 8.94 16.80 -19.45
CA GLY A 128 8.85 17.57 -18.21
C GLY A 128 8.00 16.91 -17.12
N ILE A 129 7.70 15.60 -17.26
CA ILE A 129 6.96 14.84 -16.27
C ILE A 129 7.96 14.16 -15.32
N THR A 130 7.99 14.61 -14.08
CA THR A 130 8.77 13.97 -13.01
C THR A 130 8.04 12.71 -12.54
N VAL A 131 8.74 11.58 -12.42
CA VAL A 131 8.18 10.33 -11.92
C VAL A 131 8.76 10.01 -10.55
N TYR A 132 7.89 9.80 -9.58
CA TYR A 132 8.22 9.18 -8.29
C TYR A 132 7.72 7.74 -8.29
N GLU A 133 8.61 6.82 -7.92
CA GLU A 133 8.39 5.38 -7.97
C GLU A 133 8.01 4.87 -6.59
N LEU A 134 6.94 4.08 -6.51
CA LEU A 134 6.48 3.40 -5.29
C LEU A 134 7.61 2.55 -4.69
N ALA A 135 7.97 2.79 -3.45
CA ALA A 135 9.16 2.21 -2.81
C ALA A 135 9.14 0.67 -2.73
N GLU A 136 7.98 0.06 -2.47
CA GLU A 136 7.84 -1.40 -2.46
C GLU A 136 8.22 -1.99 -3.83
N SER A 137 7.78 -1.36 -4.91
CA SER A 137 8.00 -1.84 -6.27
C SER A 137 9.44 -1.72 -6.77
N CYS A 138 10.31 -1.04 -6.04
CA CYS A 138 11.71 -0.84 -6.42
C CYS A 138 12.51 -2.15 -6.55
N ILE A 139 12.03 -3.26 -5.98
CA ILE A 139 12.65 -4.59 -6.15
C ILE A 139 12.77 -5.00 -7.62
N HIS A 140 11.96 -4.43 -8.50
CA HIS A 140 12.00 -4.73 -9.93
C HIS A 140 13.18 -4.07 -10.66
N VAL A 141 13.81 -3.04 -10.06
CA VAL A 141 14.91 -2.27 -10.66
C VAL A 141 16.16 -2.18 -9.78
N MET A 142 16.06 -2.52 -8.51
CA MET A 142 17.19 -2.56 -7.58
C MET A 142 17.04 -3.67 -6.54
N GLU A 143 18.13 -4.04 -5.89
CA GLU A 143 18.09 -4.99 -4.79
C GLU A 143 17.45 -4.37 -3.54
N LYS A 144 16.58 -5.15 -2.90
CA LYS A 144 15.95 -4.82 -1.60
C LYS A 144 16.04 -6.05 -0.69
N PRO A 145 16.15 -5.87 0.64
CA PRO A 145 16.18 -7.01 1.56
C PRO A 145 14.81 -7.71 1.64
N ARG A 146 13.71 -6.93 1.70
CA ARG A 146 12.32 -7.38 1.82
C ARG A 146 11.35 -6.20 1.66
N ALA A 147 10.05 -6.47 1.53
CA ALA A 147 9.02 -5.45 1.75
C ALA A 147 8.90 -5.12 3.24
N SER A 148 8.56 -3.88 3.56
CA SER A 148 8.34 -3.43 4.94
C SER A 148 7.36 -2.25 4.99
N LEU A 149 6.79 -1.97 6.16
CA LEU A 149 6.00 -0.75 6.38
C LEU A 149 6.84 0.54 6.25
N ASP A 150 8.18 0.44 6.36
CA ASP A 150 9.07 1.57 6.11
C ASP A 150 9.05 1.99 4.63
N ASP A 151 8.67 1.11 3.70
CA ASP A 151 8.44 1.47 2.30
C ASP A 151 7.27 2.48 2.20
N LEU A 152 6.14 2.20 2.87
CA LEU A 152 5.02 3.14 2.96
C LEU A 152 5.42 4.48 3.61
N TYR A 153 6.18 4.42 4.72
CA TYR A 153 6.63 5.64 5.40
C TYR A 153 7.58 6.46 4.53
N THR A 154 8.41 5.78 3.73
CA THR A 154 9.31 6.43 2.76
C THR A 154 8.52 7.15 1.68
N ASP A 155 7.49 6.50 1.11
CA ASP A 155 6.63 7.10 0.09
C ASP A 155 5.90 8.34 0.64
N ILE A 156 5.27 8.24 1.81
CA ILE A 156 4.57 9.36 2.44
C ILE A 156 5.53 10.52 2.75
N ARG A 157 6.73 10.24 3.25
CA ARG A 157 7.74 11.27 3.54
C ARG A 157 8.24 11.95 2.28
N ASN A 158 8.56 11.18 1.24
CA ASN A 158 9.04 11.71 -0.02
C ASN A 158 7.97 12.52 -0.75
N LEU A 159 6.74 12.03 -0.82
CA LEU A 159 5.60 12.79 -1.35
C LEU A 159 5.36 14.06 -0.53
N GLY A 160 5.44 13.98 0.81
CA GLY A 160 5.37 15.15 1.69
C GLY A 160 6.41 16.20 1.36
N ALA A 161 7.66 15.79 1.09
CA ALA A 161 8.76 16.67 0.68
C ALA A 161 8.51 17.25 -0.72
N ILE A 162 8.17 16.41 -1.71
CA ILE A 162 7.92 16.82 -3.10
C ILE A 162 6.80 17.86 -3.19
N PHE A 163 5.74 17.71 -2.41
CA PHE A 163 4.57 18.60 -2.44
C PHE A 163 4.60 19.73 -1.41
N GLY A 164 5.63 19.81 -0.57
CA GLY A 164 5.79 20.86 0.45
C GLY A 164 4.86 20.71 1.65
N VAL A 165 4.46 19.48 1.98
CA VAL A 165 3.56 19.13 3.09
C VAL A 165 4.21 18.17 4.10
N SER A 166 5.53 18.31 4.31
CA SER A 166 6.33 17.42 5.17
C SER A 166 5.81 17.31 6.60
N GLU A 167 5.32 18.38 7.20
CA GLU A 167 4.74 18.34 8.55
C GLU A 167 3.52 17.41 8.62
N ARG A 168 2.67 17.44 7.58
CA ARG A 168 1.51 16.54 7.48
C ARG A 168 1.95 15.09 7.28
N ALA A 169 2.97 14.85 6.45
CA ALA A 169 3.53 13.53 6.23
C ALA A 169 4.07 12.90 7.53
N GLU A 170 4.86 13.66 8.29
CA GLU A 170 5.40 13.17 9.56
C GLU A 170 4.30 12.96 10.62
N ALA A 171 3.27 13.81 10.64
CA ALA A 171 2.12 13.63 11.53
C ALA A 171 1.34 12.33 11.22
N LEU A 172 1.11 12.02 9.93
CA LEU A 172 0.51 10.77 9.51
C LEU A 172 1.34 9.55 9.94
N ILE A 173 2.64 9.56 9.65
CA ILE A 173 3.56 8.47 10.01
C ILE A 173 3.59 8.28 11.54
N ALA A 174 3.63 9.36 12.31
CA ALA A 174 3.61 9.30 13.77
C ALA A 174 2.30 8.69 14.28
N GLY A 175 1.14 9.06 13.71
CA GLY A 175 -0.16 8.46 14.02
C GLY A 175 -0.17 6.96 13.76
N TRP A 176 0.21 6.54 12.57
CA TRP A 176 0.27 5.12 12.18
C TRP A 176 1.21 4.29 13.06
N ARG A 177 2.38 4.84 13.39
CA ARG A 177 3.30 4.17 14.33
C ARG A 177 2.72 4.03 15.73
N ALA A 178 1.97 5.03 16.20
CA ALA A 178 1.29 4.96 17.48
C ALA A 178 0.16 3.92 17.49
N GLU A 179 -0.61 3.82 16.39
CA GLU A 179 -1.63 2.79 16.22
C GLU A 179 -1.02 1.38 16.23
N LEU A 180 0.07 1.16 15.49
CA LEU A 180 0.77 -0.13 15.48
C LEU A 180 1.39 -0.46 16.84
N ALA A 181 1.95 0.52 17.55
CA ALA A 181 2.48 0.31 18.89
C ALA A 181 1.39 -0.10 19.89
N ALA A 182 0.19 0.45 19.76
CA ALA A 182 -0.95 0.06 20.59
C ALA A 182 -1.46 -1.38 20.31
N LEU A 183 -1.19 -1.91 19.11
CA LEU A 183 -1.50 -3.30 18.75
C LEU A 183 -0.49 -4.30 19.33
N SER A 184 0.71 -3.87 19.67
CA SER A 184 1.77 -4.77 20.15
C SER A 184 1.38 -5.52 21.42
N ASP A 185 0.54 -4.94 22.27
CA ASP A 185 0.02 -5.60 23.48
C ASP A 185 -1.02 -6.68 23.15
N ALA A 186 -1.66 -6.60 21.98
CA ALA A 186 -2.62 -7.58 21.47
C ALA A 186 -1.92 -8.69 20.66
N ILE A 187 -0.72 -8.42 20.18
CA ILE A 187 0.12 -9.43 19.49
C ILE A 187 0.71 -10.33 20.57
N GLY A 188 0.18 -11.57 20.66
CA GLY A 188 0.59 -12.53 21.66
C GLY A 188 2.11 -12.83 21.63
N THR A 189 2.66 -13.27 22.76
CA THR A 189 4.06 -13.74 22.87
C THR A 189 4.20 -15.22 22.50
N GLY A 190 3.17 -15.83 21.93
CA GLY A 190 3.12 -17.23 21.51
C GLY A 190 3.94 -17.51 20.25
N THR A 191 3.86 -18.75 19.76
CA THR A 191 4.46 -19.12 18.46
C THR A 191 3.73 -18.37 17.35
N PRO A 192 4.46 -17.62 16.48
CA PRO A 192 3.83 -16.94 15.35
C PRO A 192 3.08 -17.92 14.44
N PRO A 193 1.80 -17.68 14.09
CA PRO A 193 1.06 -18.55 13.19
C PRO A 193 1.66 -18.51 11.78
N ARG A 194 1.64 -19.68 11.13
CA ARG A 194 2.04 -19.84 9.73
C ARG A 194 0.89 -19.38 8.83
N VAL A 195 1.14 -18.40 7.97
CA VAL A 195 0.12 -17.73 7.17
C VAL A 195 0.40 -17.94 5.68
N PHE A 196 -0.62 -18.31 4.93
CA PHE A 196 -0.59 -18.36 3.48
C PHE A 196 -1.42 -17.22 2.89
N VAL A 197 -0.88 -16.51 1.91
CA VAL A 197 -1.61 -15.47 1.16
C VAL A 197 -2.13 -16.09 -0.14
N TYR A 198 -3.43 -16.06 -0.35
CA TYR A 198 -4.07 -16.55 -1.57
C TYR A 198 -4.75 -15.38 -2.31
N ASP A 199 -4.18 -15.00 -3.45
CA ASP A 199 -4.78 -14.00 -4.33
C ASP A 199 -5.73 -14.65 -5.35
N SER A 200 -5.22 -15.62 -6.13
CA SER A 200 -5.97 -16.25 -7.22
C SER A 200 -5.32 -17.55 -7.67
N GLY A 201 -5.88 -18.20 -8.69
CA GLY A 201 -5.31 -19.36 -9.35
C GLY A 201 -5.70 -20.68 -8.70
N GLU A 202 -6.61 -21.42 -9.35
CA GLU A 202 -7.11 -22.71 -8.83
C GLU A 202 -6.08 -23.85 -9.06
N ASP A 203 -5.50 -23.95 -10.25
CA ASP A 203 -4.50 -24.97 -10.56
C ASP A 203 -3.12 -24.62 -9.96
N THR A 204 -2.77 -23.35 -10.00
CA THR A 204 -1.48 -22.84 -9.54
C THR A 204 -1.73 -21.52 -8.77
N PRO A 205 -1.66 -21.54 -7.43
CA PRO A 205 -1.98 -20.37 -6.64
C PRO A 205 -1.01 -19.22 -6.86
N TYR A 206 -1.55 -18.01 -6.99
CA TYR A 206 -0.79 -16.77 -7.00
C TYR A 206 -0.71 -16.22 -5.58
N THR A 207 0.49 -15.95 -5.11
CA THR A 207 0.77 -15.65 -3.71
C THR A 207 1.83 -14.57 -3.53
N ALA A 208 1.86 -13.99 -2.33
CA ALA A 208 2.83 -13.00 -1.90
C ALA A 208 4.12 -13.66 -1.40
N GLY A 209 5.26 -13.30 -1.98
CA GLY A 209 6.59 -13.67 -1.51
C GLY A 209 7.24 -12.58 -0.65
N ARG A 210 8.58 -12.64 -0.51
CA ARG A 210 9.38 -11.77 0.38
C ARG A 210 9.20 -10.28 0.14
N TYR A 211 8.97 -9.89 -1.11
CA TYR A 211 8.98 -8.48 -1.54
C TYR A 211 7.57 -7.91 -1.74
N ALA A 212 6.52 -8.64 -1.35
CA ALA A 212 5.14 -8.15 -1.42
C ALA A 212 4.69 -7.62 -0.06
N MET A 213 3.88 -6.56 -0.07
CA MET A 213 3.36 -5.90 1.14
C MET A 213 2.67 -6.86 2.12
N PRO A 214 1.86 -7.87 1.70
CA PRO A 214 1.25 -8.79 2.65
C PRO A 214 2.22 -9.52 3.57
N THR A 215 3.46 -9.79 3.09
CA THR A 215 4.50 -10.38 3.95
C THR A 215 4.89 -9.44 5.08
N ALA A 216 5.03 -8.14 4.80
CA ALA A 216 5.32 -7.13 5.82
C ALA A 216 4.15 -6.96 6.81
N LEU A 217 2.90 -7.01 6.31
CA LEU A 217 1.69 -6.91 7.15
C LEU A 217 1.56 -8.08 8.12
N ILE A 218 1.77 -9.31 7.61
CA ILE A 218 1.75 -10.54 8.42
C ILE A 218 2.81 -10.49 9.51
N GLU A 219 4.03 -10.07 9.18
CA GLU A 219 5.12 -9.93 10.14
C GLU A 219 4.79 -8.87 11.20
N ALA A 220 4.29 -7.70 10.80
CA ALA A 220 3.90 -6.64 11.72
C ALA A 220 2.73 -7.07 12.64
N ALA A 221 1.88 -7.99 12.19
CA ALA A 221 0.78 -8.58 12.95
C ALA A 221 1.20 -9.78 13.83
N GLY A 222 2.49 -10.14 13.85
CA GLY A 222 3.02 -11.24 14.67
C GLY A 222 2.91 -12.62 14.04
N GLY A 223 2.61 -12.74 12.73
CA GLY A 223 2.59 -13.99 11.99
C GLY A 223 3.84 -14.21 11.14
N VAL A 224 3.88 -15.34 10.44
CA VAL A 224 4.96 -15.70 9.50
C VAL A 224 4.34 -16.10 8.17
N ASN A 225 4.61 -15.35 7.10
CA ASN A 225 4.22 -15.78 5.76
C ASN A 225 5.03 -17.02 5.38
N ILE A 226 4.36 -18.14 5.08
CA ILE A 226 5.04 -19.38 4.70
C ILE A 226 5.88 -19.25 3.42
N MET A 227 5.65 -18.21 2.61
CA MET A 227 6.41 -17.90 1.38
C MET A 227 7.42 -16.76 1.54
N GLN A 228 7.78 -16.35 2.77
CA GLN A 228 8.72 -15.26 3.03
C GLN A 228 10.16 -15.54 2.56
N ASP A 229 10.51 -16.79 2.34
CA ASP A 229 11.81 -17.22 1.77
C ASP A 229 11.82 -17.17 0.23
N PHE A 230 10.64 -16.99 -0.39
CA PHE A 230 10.51 -16.90 -1.82
C PHE A 230 10.92 -15.50 -2.32
N GLY A 231 12.03 -15.44 -3.06
CA GLY A 231 12.67 -14.20 -3.52
C GLY A 231 11.92 -13.51 -4.68
N LYS A 232 10.61 -13.34 -4.54
CA LYS A 232 9.73 -12.62 -5.47
C LYS A 232 8.81 -11.67 -4.71
N SER A 233 8.21 -10.70 -5.41
CA SER A 233 7.08 -9.94 -4.88
C SER A 233 5.83 -10.83 -4.93
N TRP A 234 5.24 -10.99 -6.08
CA TRP A 234 4.13 -11.92 -6.31
C TRP A 234 4.54 -13.02 -7.28
N ALA A 235 4.07 -14.25 -7.06
CA ALA A 235 4.41 -15.38 -7.92
C ALA A 235 3.40 -16.52 -7.86
N MET A 236 3.39 -17.31 -8.92
CA MET A 236 2.72 -18.61 -8.96
C MET A 236 3.60 -19.66 -8.29
N ILE A 237 3.00 -20.55 -7.49
CA ILE A 237 3.65 -21.69 -6.82
C ILE A 237 2.80 -22.94 -7.00
N GLY A 238 3.32 -24.13 -6.66
CA GLY A 238 2.53 -25.36 -6.62
C GLY A 238 1.77 -25.51 -5.30
N TRP A 239 0.59 -26.14 -5.32
CA TRP A 239 -0.16 -26.46 -4.10
C TRP A 239 0.59 -27.41 -3.17
N GLU A 240 1.45 -28.29 -3.71
CA GLU A 240 2.30 -29.18 -2.93
C GLU A 240 3.26 -28.42 -1.98
N GLU A 241 3.70 -27.22 -2.36
CA GLU A 241 4.52 -26.37 -1.51
C GLU A 241 3.70 -25.81 -0.35
N VAL A 242 2.44 -25.41 -0.61
CA VAL A 242 1.51 -24.93 0.42
C VAL A 242 1.17 -26.07 1.39
N ILE A 243 0.88 -27.27 0.86
CA ILE A 243 0.56 -28.46 1.66
C ILE A 243 1.74 -28.86 2.55
N ALA A 244 2.97 -28.84 2.00
CA ALA A 244 4.16 -29.21 2.77
C ALA A 244 4.44 -28.23 3.93
N ARG A 245 4.06 -26.95 3.81
CA ARG A 245 4.25 -25.91 4.82
C ARG A 245 3.10 -25.76 5.80
N ASP A 246 1.97 -26.39 5.53
CA ASP A 246 0.75 -26.48 6.35
C ASP A 246 0.40 -25.17 7.08
N PRO A 247 -0.17 -24.17 6.40
CA PRO A 247 -0.56 -22.91 7.03
C PRO A 247 -1.65 -23.08 8.06
N GLU A 248 -1.60 -22.29 9.13
CA GLU A 248 -2.60 -22.23 10.20
C GLU A 248 -3.67 -21.17 9.91
N VAL A 249 -3.34 -20.19 9.03
CA VAL A 249 -4.26 -19.14 8.59
C VAL A 249 -4.09 -18.95 7.08
N ILE A 250 -5.19 -18.75 6.37
CA ILE A 250 -5.18 -18.32 4.97
C ILE A 250 -5.74 -16.90 4.87
N VAL A 251 -4.91 -15.99 4.34
CA VAL A 251 -5.32 -14.63 3.98
C VAL A 251 -5.76 -14.64 2.52
N ILE A 252 -7.04 -14.37 2.27
CA ILE A 252 -7.62 -14.26 0.93
C ILE A 252 -7.61 -12.78 0.53
N VAL A 253 -6.98 -12.45 -0.60
CA VAL A 253 -7.04 -11.11 -1.18
C VAL A 253 -8.31 -11.00 -2.02
N ASP A 254 -9.22 -10.09 -1.66
CA ASP A 254 -10.43 -9.82 -2.45
C ASP A 254 -10.09 -8.88 -3.61
N TYR A 255 -9.74 -9.50 -4.73
CA TYR A 255 -9.30 -8.83 -5.95
C TYR A 255 -9.75 -9.60 -7.19
N GLY A 256 -10.01 -8.86 -8.28
CA GLY A 256 -10.39 -9.40 -9.57
C GLY A 256 -11.86 -9.80 -9.65
N GLU A 257 -12.22 -10.60 -10.65
CA GLU A 257 -13.60 -11.00 -10.91
C GLU A 257 -14.13 -12.05 -9.93
N VAL A 258 -13.21 -12.91 -9.41
CA VAL A 258 -13.53 -13.95 -8.44
C VAL A 258 -13.55 -13.34 -7.04
N THR A 259 -14.69 -13.36 -6.38
CA THR A 259 -14.87 -12.79 -5.05
C THR A 259 -14.16 -13.61 -3.97
N ALA A 260 -13.86 -13.01 -2.82
CA ALA A 260 -13.28 -13.71 -1.67
C ALA A 260 -14.12 -14.93 -1.23
N ALA A 261 -15.44 -14.83 -1.30
CA ALA A 261 -16.35 -15.95 -0.99
C ALA A 261 -16.13 -17.13 -1.95
N GLN A 262 -16.07 -16.88 -3.26
CA GLN A 262 -15.80 -17.92 -4.26
C GLN A 262 -14.40 -18.52 -4.09
N LYS A 263 -13.40 -17.70 -3.78
CA LYS A 263 -12.05 -18.17 -3.46
C LYS A 263 -12.03 -19.11 -2.25
N ARG A 264 -12.76 -18.74 -1.18
CA ARG A 264 -12.93 -19.59 0.01
C ARG A 264 -13.67 -20.89 -0.31
N ASP A 265 -14.76 -20.82 -1.08
CA ASP A 265 -15.51 -22.01 -1.51
C ASP A 265 -14.61 -22.98 -2.30
N PHE A 266 -13.79 -22.48 -3.20
CA PHE A 266 -12.79 -23.29 -3.90
C PHE A 266 -11.83 -23.98 -2.91
N LEU A 267 -11.23 -23.22 -2.00
CA LEU A 267 -10.25 -23.74 -1.03
C LEU A 267 -10.86 -24.84 -0.14
N THR A 268 -12.07 -24.63 0.36
CA THR A 268 -12.74 -25.54 1.29
C THR A 268 -13.34 -26.77 0.59
N SER A 269 -13.71 -26.65 -0.70
CA SER A 269 -14.27 -27.77 -1.47
C SER A 269 -13.20 -28.65 -2.16
N ASN A 270 -11.94 -28.18 -2.20
CA ASN A 270 -10.87 -28.93 -2.86
C ASN A 270 -10.34 -30.08 -1.98
N PRO A 271 -10.56 -31.36 -2.35
CA PRO A 271 -10.16 -32.51 -1.52
C PRO A 271 -8.65 -32.58 -1.26
N ALA A 272 -7.82 -32.05 -2.17
CA ALA A 272 -6.36 -32.05 -2.01
C ALA A 272 -5.91 -31.12 -0.86
N LEU A 273 -6.70 -30.09 -0.55
CA LEU A 273 -6.40 -29.08 0.47
C LEU A 273 -7.08 -29.36 1.83
N ALA A 274 -8.00 -30.33 1.89
CA ALA A 274 -8.78 -30.66 3.09
C ALA A 274 -7.94 -31.01 4.32
N GLY A 275 -6.67 -31.40 4.13
CA GLY A 275 -5.72 -31.70 5.20
C GLY A 275 -5.07 -30.48 5.83
N LEU A 276 -5.13 -29.30 5.20
CA LEU A 276 -4.51 -28.08 5.73
C LEU A 276 -5.13 -27.65 7.05
N THR A 277 -4.30 -27.26 7.99
CA THR A 277 -4.74 -26.79 9.33
C THR A 277 -5.72 -25.61 9.20
N ALA A 278 -5.41 -24.61 8.39
CA ALA A 278 -6.28 -23.46 8.16
C ALA A 278 -7.68 -23.83 7.64
N ILE A 279 -7.79 -24.88 6.82
CA ILE A 279 -9.08 -25.31 6.26
C ILE A 279 -9.88 -26.10 7.28
N ARG A 280 -9.25 -27.00 8.03
CA ARG A 280 -9.92 -27.80 9.07
C ARG A 280 -10.45 -26.94 10.21
N GLU A 281 -9.76 -25.88 10.55
CA GLU A 281 -10.09 -24.98 11.66
C GLU A 281 -10.85 -23.73 11.21
N ASP A 282 -11.14 -23.63 9.90
CA ASP A 282 -11.85 -22.51 9.27
C ASP A 282 -11.21 -21.14 9.48
N ASN A 283 -9.87 -21.09 9.56
CA ASN A 283 -9.07 -19.91 9.83
C ASN A 283 -8.79 -19.11 8.55
N PHE A 284 -9.71 -18.23 8.18
CA PHE A 284 -9.60 -17.36 7.02
C PHE A 284 -9.67 -15.89 7.41
N VAL A 285 -8.85 -15.07 6.75
CA VAL A 285 -8.89 -13.60 6.82
C VAL A 285 -9.06 -13.05 5.42
N ILE A 286 -10.00 -12.14 5.24
CA ILE A 286 -10.19 -11.46 3.95
C ILE A 286 -9.55 -10.08 4.05
N LEU A 287 -8.65 -9.77 3.11
CA LEU A 287 -8.12 -8.43 2.90
C LEU A 287 -8.58 -7.90 1.55
N ASP A 288 -9.13 -6.70 1.55
CA ASP A 288 -9.36 -5.97 0.31
C ASP A 288 -8.05 -5.76 -0.44
N TYR A 289 -8.09 -5.70 -1.77
CA TYR A 289 -6.93 -5.43 -2.62
C TYR A 289 -6.10 -4.24 -2.13
N VAL A 290 -6.78 -3.12 -1.81
CA VAL A 290 -6.11 -1.89 -1.36
C VAL A 290 -5.43 -2.05 -0.01
N ALA A 291 -5.96 -2.90 0.86
CA ALA A 291 -5.36 -3.22 2.15
C ALA A 291 -4.16 -4.19 2.02
N ALA A 292 -4.14 -5.01 0.95
CA ALA A 292 -3.05 -5.94 0.64
C ALA A 292 -1.92 -5.32 -0.20
N THR A 293 -2.11 -4.11 -0.74
CA THR A 293 -1.11 -3.37 -1.52
C THR A 293 -0.53 -2.21 -0.70
N PRO A 294 0.68 -1.69 -1.06
CA PRO A 294 1.29 -0.58 -0.31
C PRO A 294 0.38 0.64 -0.25
N GLY A 295 -0.06 1.05 0.94
CA GLY A 295 -0.97 2.17 1.09
C GLY A 295 -1.42 2.44 2.53
N PRO A 296 -2.19 3.52 2.77
CA PRO A 296 -2.66 3.90 4.10
C PRO A 296 -3.45 2.82 4.84
N ARG A 297 -4.19 1.96 4.12
CA ARG A 297 -4.98 0.86 4.71
C ARG A 297 -4.14 -0.27 5.30
N ASN A 298 -2.83 -0.28 5.07
CA ASN A 298 -1.94 -1.28 5.65
C ASN A 298 -1.97 -1.27 7.18
N ILE A 299 -2.22 -0.13 7.80
CA ILE A 299 -2.27 -0.01 9.27
C ILE A 299 -3.49 -0.75 9.82
N GLU A 300 -4.67 -0.54 9.22
CA GLU A 300 -5.89 -1.29 9.58
C GLU A 300 -5.74 -2.79 9.30
N ALA A 301 -5.09 -3.14 8.19
CA ALA A 301 -4.82 -4.53 7.83
C ALA A 301 -3.99 -5.26 8.88
N VAL A 302 -2.93 -4.61 9.42
CA VAL A 302 -2.15 -5.18 10.54
C VAL A 302 -3.04 -5.43 11.74
N GLY A 303 -3.92 -4.49 12.10
CA GLY A 303 -4.86 -4.66 13.21
C GLY A 303 -5.87 -5.81 12.99
N LEU A 304 -6.35 -5.98 11.74
CA LEU A 304 -7.24 -7.09 11.38
C LEU A 304 -6.52 -8.44 11.51
N LEU A 305 -5.31 -8.54 10.95
CA LEU A 305 -4.49 -9.74 11.00
C LEU A 305 -4.10 -10.10 12.43
N ALA A 306 -3.67 -9.15 13.25
CA ALA A 306 -3.29 -9.39 14.64
C ALA A 306 -4.43 -9.98 15.47
N ARG A 307 -5.67 -9.47 15.28
CA ARG A 307 -6.86 -10.04 15.94
C ARG A 307 -7.17 -11.46 15.48
N ALA A 308 -7.03 -11.73 14.19
CA ALA A 308 -7.26 -13.07 13.64
C ALA A 308 -6.22 -14.06 14.14
N PHE A 309 -4.96 -13.65 14.23
CA PHE A 309 -3.87 -14.50 14.72
C PHE A 309 -4.03 -14.85 16.22
N ALA A 310 -4.51 -13.90 17.03
CA ALA A 310 -4.81 -14.17 18.44
C ALA A 310 -5.91 -15.25 18.60
N GLY A 311 -6.91 -15.29 17.72
CA GLY A 311 -7.97 -16.32 17.74
C GLY A 311 -7.57 -17.67 17.14
N ALA A 312 -6.51 -17.72 16.33
CA ALA A 312 -6.03 -18.96 15.71
C ALA A 312 -5.05 -19.75 16.60
N VAL A 313 -4.56 -19.14 17.69
CA VAL A 313 -3.57 -19.73 18.61
C VAL A 313 -4.22 -20.24 19.91
N GLU A 314 -5.52 -19.97 20.13
CA GLU A 314 -6.33 -20.54 21.24
C GLU A 314 -6.90 -21.91 20.85
#